data_8c41191b0adcf06e8285d1ffde8db6f7
#
_entry.id   8c41191b0adcf06e8285d1ffde8db6f7
#
_cell.length_a   1.000
_cell.length_b   1.000
_cell.length_c   1.000
_cell.angle_alpha   90.00
_cell.angle_beta   90.00
_cell.angle_gamma   90.00
#
_symmetry.space_group_name_H-M   'P 1'
#
loop_
_entity.id
_entity.type
_entity.pdbx_description
1 polymer ?
#
loop_
_entity_poly.entity_id
_entity_poly.type
_entity_poly.pdbx_seq_one_letter_code
_entity_poly.pdbx_strand_id
1 'polypeptide(L)'
;FVNLADLQGDGGIPNKQKLKKKKKAEGPKPVFNIKDIPAPHKIKASLDEYVVGQEKAKKVISVAVYNHYKRVATDTMDEIEIEKSNILMIGPTGSGKTYLVKTLAKLLDVPLAIADATSLTEAGYIGDDIESVVSKLLAAAGNDVEKAEKGIIFIDEIDKIAKKKNTNSRDVSGESVQQGMLKLL
;
A
#
# COMPACT_ATOMS: atom_id res chain seq x y z
N PHE A 1 -60.82 11.14 3.33
CA PHE A 1 -59.89 12.22 3.67
C PHE A 1 -59.70 12.21 5.18
N VAL A 2 -58.57 11.70 5.67
CA VAL A 2 -58.19 11.72 7.07
C VAL A 2 -57.29 12.92 7.27
N ASN A 3 -57.68 13.80 8.18
CA ASN A 3 -56.98 15.04 8.43
C ASN A 3 -55.73 14.75 9.28
N LEU A 4 -54.56 15.18 8.80
CA LEU A 4 -53.25 14.89 9.41
C LEU A 4 -53.00 15.64 10.74
N ALA A 5 -53.96 16.47 11.17
CA ALA A 5 -53.86 17.30 12.36
C ALA A 5 -54.22 16.57 13.70
N ASP A 6 -54.84 15.37 13.62
CA ASP A 6 -55.35 14.68 14.82
C ASP A 6 -54.39 13.62 15.40
N LEU A 7 -53.12 13.61 14.95
CA LEU A 7 -52.07 12.69 15.44
C LEU A 7 -51.00 13.33 16.36
N GLN A 8 -51.38 14.44 17.00
CA GLN A 8 -50.57 14.97 18.12
C GLN A 8 -51.06 14.38 19.46
N GLY A 9 -50.81 13.09 19.62
CA GLY A 9 -50.84 12.40 20.90
C GLY A 9 -49.51 12.51 21.59
N ASP A 10 -49.52 13.09 22.77
CA ASP A 10 -48.45 13.30 23.71
C ASP A 10 -47.78 11.93 24.08
N GLY A 11 -46.67 11.63 23.45
CA GLY A 11 -45.87 10.42 23.66
C GLY A 11 -44.40 10.79 23.67
N GLY A 12 -43.85 11.12 24.84
CA GLY A 12 -42.45 11.46 25.02
C GLY A 12 -41.50 10.44 24.42
N ILE A 13 -40.75 10.88 23.41
CA ILE A 13 -39.69 10.09 22.78
C ILE A 13 -38.59 9.84 23.81
N PRO A 14 -38.25 8.58 24.15
CA PRO A 14 -37.18 8.30 25.09
C PRO A 14 -35.85 8.84 24.51
N ASN A 15 -35.19 9.59 25.34
CA ASN A 15 -33.92 10.26 25.14
C ASN A 15 -32.92 9.30 24.44
N LYS A 16 -32.61 9.56 23.19
CA LYS A 16 -31.56 8.84 22.45
C LYS A 16 -30.27 9.04 23.21
N GLN A 17 -29.87 8.04 23.98
CA GLN A 17 -28.52 7.96 24.53
C GLN A 17 -27.55 8.12 23.37
N LYS A 18 -26.81 9.23 23.35
CA LYS A 18 -25.70 9.45 22.42
C LYS A 18 -24.70 8.32 22.67
N LEU A 19 -24.73 7.30 21.82
CA LEU A 19 -23.67 6.32 21.74
C LEU A 19 -22.37 7.09 21.57
N LYS A 20 -21.54 7.10 22.61
CA LYS A 20 -20.18 7.62 22.54
C LYS A 20 -19.49 6.85 21.41
N LYS A 21 -19.25 7.53 20.28
CA LYS A 21 -18.42 6.97 19.20
C LYS A 21 -17.11 6.55 19.87
N LYS A 22 -16.85 5.25 19.94
CA LYS A 22 -15.52 4.72 20.28
C LYS A 22 -14.54 5.44 19.38
N LYS A 23 -13.60 6.19 19.94
CA LYS A 23 -12.48 6.76 19.19
C LYS A 23 -11.86 5.58 18.45
N LYS A 24 -11.89 5.60 17.11
CA LYS A 24 -11.09 4.68 16.31
C LYS A 24 -9.66 4.85 16.81
N ALA A 25 -9.00 3.74 17.14
CA ALA A 25 -7.59 3.77 17.47
C ALA A 25 -6.88 4.53 16.35
N GLU A 26 -6.21 5.62 16.71
CA GLU A 26 -5.45 6.41 15.75
C GLU A 26 -4.38 5.49 15.15
N GLY A 27 -4.43 5.28 13.84
CA GLY A 27 -3.40 4.52 13.15
C GLY A 27 -2.05 5.25 13.16
N PRO A 28 -0.99 4.63 12.63
CA PRO A 28 0.34 5.25 12.57
C PRO A 28 0.24 6.66 11.98
N LYS A 29 0.84 7.63 12.68
CA LYS A 29 0.95 9.02 12.21
C LYS A 29 2.27 9.18 11.46
N PRO A 30 2.35 10.09 10.45
CA PRO A 30 3.60 10.42 9.81
C PRO A 30 4.65 10.84 10.84
N VAL A 31 5.80 10.20 10.84
CA VAL A 31 6.88 10.46 11.79
C VAL A 31 8.10 11.04 11.08
N PHE A 32 8.21 10.83 9.77
CA PHE A 32 9.41 11.15 9.03
C PHE A 32 9.14 11.99 7.78
N ASN A 33 10.07 12.87 7.48
CA ASN A 33 10.10 13.60 6.21
C ASN A 33 11.12 12.91 5.27
N ILE A 34 10.77 12.75 4.00
CA ILE A 34 11.66 12.15 2.97
C ILE A 34 12.98 12.90 2.85
N LYS A 35 12.97 14.24 3.04
CA LYS A 35 14.18 15.07 2.99
C LYS A 35 15.16 14.79 4.14
N ASP A 36 14.67 14.19 5.23
CA ASP A 36 15.45 13.96 6.45
C ASP A 36 15.19 12.54 6.95
N ILE A 37 15.43 11.57 6.08
CA ILE A 37 15.20 10.15 6.35
C ILE A 37 16.06 9.69 7.53
N PRO A 38 15.42 9.16 8.58
CA PRO A 38 16.15 8.68 9.74
C PRO A 38 16.90 7.38 9.43
N ALA A 39 17.95 7.12 10.22
CA ALA A 39 18.69 5.87 10.11
C ALA A 39 17.79 4.62 10.24
N PRO A 40 18.15 3.50 9.61
CA PRO A 40 17.32 2.28 9.54
C PRO A 40 16.83 1.77 10.89
N HIS A 41 17.63 1.88 11.94
CA HIS A 41 17.24 1.45 13.28
C HIS A 41 16.08 2.29 13.87
N LYS A 42 15.99 3.57 13.50
CA LYS A 42 14.87 4.44 13.91
C LYS A 42 13.61 4.11 13.14
N ILE A 43 13.71 3.82 11.84
CA ILE A 43 12.57 3.34 11.03
C ILE A 43 12.03 2.04 11.62
N LYS A 44 12.93 1.09 11.94
CA LYS A 44 12.55 -0.17 12.57
C LYS A 44 11.87 0.07 13.92
N ALA A 45 12.42 0.93 14.78
CA ALA A 45 11.82 1.22 16.09
C ALA A 45 10.39 1.75 15.96
N SER A 46 10.13 2.64 14.99
CA SER A 46 8.77 3.10 14.71
C SER A 46 7.86 2.00 14.18
N LEU A 47 8.37 1.06 13.37
CA LEU A 47 7.60 -0.11 12.96
C LEU A 47 7.29 -1.04 14.15
N ASP A 48 8.19 -1.16 15.13
CA ASP A 48 8.00 -2.01 16.32
C ASP A 48 6.82 -1.55 17.18
N GLU A 49 6.45 -0.26 17.13
CA GLU A 49 5.29 0.27 17.84
C GLU A 49 3.95 -0.26 17.28
N TYR A 50 3.90 -0.65 16.03
CA TYR A 50 2.66 -1.04 15.33
C TYR A 50 2.65 -2.50 14.87
N VAL A 51 3.81 -3.09 14.60
CA VAL A 51 3.96 -4.43 14.04
C VAL A 51 4.64 -5.35 15.03
N VAL A 52 3.89 -6.27 15.60
CA VAL A 52 4.41 -7.26 16.53
C VAL A 52 5.14 -8.37 15.76
N GLY A 53 6.33 -8.74 16.22
CA GLY A 53 7.15 -9.78 15.58
C GLY A 53 7.78 -9.32 14.26
N GLN A 54 8.07 -10.27 13.37
CA GLN A 54 8.64 -10.02 12.03
C GLN A 54 9.97 -9.25 12.06
N GLU A 55 10.83 -9.53 13.04
CA GLU A 55 12.06 -8.79 13.32
C GLU A 55 12.99 -8.69 12.11
N LYS A 56 13.17 -9.82 11.38
CA LYS A 56 14.01 -9.86 10.19
C LYS A 56 13.45 -9.02 9.06
N ALA A 57 12.14 -9.14 8.78
CA ALA A 57 11.48 -8.39 7.74
C ALA A 57 11.53 -6.88 8.02
N LYS A 58 11.27 -6.46 9.25
CA LYS A 58 11.36 -5.06 9.67
C LYS A 58 12.76 -4.49 9.49
N LYS A 59 13.81 -5.24 9.84
CA LYS A 59 15.20 -4.82 9.62
C LYS A 59 15.50 -4.63 8.14
N VAL A 60 15.20 -5.64 7.31
CA VAL A 60 15.51 -5.61 5.88
C VAL A 60 14.76 -4.47 5.19
N ILE A 61 13.45 -4.32 5.43
CA ILE A 61 12.65 -3.27 4.79
C ILE A 61 13.09 -1.87 5.24
N SER A 62 13.51 -1.71 6.50
CA SER A 62 14.01 -0.42 7.00
C SER A 62 15.31 0.01 6.32
N VAL A 63 16.21 -0.93 6.06
CA VAL A 63 17.46 -0.67 5.32
C VAL A 63 17.16 -0.34 3.85
N ALA A 64 16.33 -1.15 3.20
CA ALA A 64 16.01 -0.96 1.79
C ALA A 64 15.31 0.38 1.54
N VAL A 65 14.37 0.75 2.39
CA VAL A 65 13.67 2.03 2.34
C VAL A 65 14.62 3.20 2.60
N TYR A 66 15.49 3.09 3.59
CA TYR A 66 16.51 4.10 3.84
C TYR A 66 17.39 4.32 2.60
N ASN A 67 17.90 3.26 1.99
CA ASN A 67 18.73 3.34 0.80
C ASN A 67 17.96 3.98 -0.38
N HIS A 68 16.71 3.56 -0.59
CA HIS A 68 15.87 4.11 -1.65
C HIS A 68 15.68 5.63 -1.51
N TYR A 69 15.22 6.09 -0.35
CA TYR A 69 14.97 7.52 -0.14
C TYR A 69 16.25 8.34 0.01
N LYS A 70 17.33 7.72 0.49
CA LYS A 70 18.64 8.36 0.47
C LYS A 70 19.06 8.67 -0.96
N ARG A 71 18.88 7.72 -1.88
CA ARG A 71 19.14 7.92 -3.31
C ARG A 71 18.24 9.01 -3.90
N VAL A 72 16.94 9.03 -3.57
CA VAL A 72 15.99 10.05 -4.06
C VAL A 72 16.32 11.44 -3.52
N ALA A 73 16.85 11.54 -2.29
CA ALA A 73 17.18 12.80 -1.65
C ALA A 73 18.56 13.36 -2.05
N THR A 74 19.50 12.49 -2.40
CA THR A 74 20.82 12.87 -2.90
C THR A 74 20.79 12.83 -4.43
N ASP A 75 20.58 13.98 -5.03
CA ASP A 75 20.69 14.20 -6.49
C ASP A 75 22.18 14.17 -6.93
N THR A 76 23.03 13.60 -6.12
CA THR A 76 24.48 13.59 -6.33
C THR A 76 24.89 12.30 -7.00
N MET A 77 25.32 12.41 -8.21
CA MET A 77 26.18 11.51 -8.97
C MET A 77 27.58 11.35 -8.27
N ASP A 78 27.63 11.28 -6.96
CA ASP A 78 28.89 11.14 -6.24
C ASP A 78 29.23 9.66 -6.09
N GLU A 79 30.40 9.29 -6.50
CA GLU A 79 31.26 8.10 -6.36
C GLU A 79 30.64 6.73 -5.99
N ILE A 80 29.42 6.68 -5.40
CA ILE A 80 28.72 5.44 -5.04
C ILE A 80 27.31 5.48 -5.56
N GLU A 81 27.04 4.80 -6.66
CA GLU A 81 25.70 4.60 -7.19
C GLU A 81 24.94 3.58 -6.34
N ILE A 82 23.86 4.02 -5.68
CA ILE A 82 22.93 3.11 -5.00
C ILE A 82 21.91 2.65 -6.03
N GLU A 83 22.00 1.39 -6.45
CA GLU A 83 21.07 0.81 -7.42
C GLU A 83 19.63 0.78 -6.90
N LYS A 84 18.66 0.92 -7.83
CA LYS A 84 17.26 0.69 -7.53
C LYS A 84 17.08 -0.80 -7.20
N SER A 85 16.43 -1.09 -6.08
CA SER A 85 16.15 -2.46 -5.67
C SER A 85 14.66 -2.66 -5.38
N ASN A 86 14.14 -3.80 -5.81
CA ASN A 86 12.79 -4.26 -5.48
C ASN A 86 12.88 -5.25 -4.33
N ILE A 87 11.79 -5.35 -3.54
CA ILE A 87 11.75 -6.21 -2.36
C ILE A 87 10.73 -7.32 -2.59
N LEU A 88 11.17 -8.57 -2.49
CA LEU A 88 10.29 -9.73 -2.49
C LEU A 88 9.97 -10.13 -1.05
N MET A 89 8.68 -10.12 -0.70
CA MET A 89 8.19 -10.53 0.62
C MET A 89 7.56 -11.92 0.53
N ILE A 90 8.14 -12.89 1.24
CA ILE A 90 7.68 -14.28 1.25
C ILE A 90 7.16 -14.63 2.64
N GLY A 91 6.00 -15.25 2.70
CA GLY A 91 5.39 -15.72 3.96
C GLY A 91 3.95 -16.17 3.76
N PRO A 92 3.39 -16.94 4.70
CA PRO A 92 2.01 -17.44 4.61
C PRO A 92 1.00 -16.29 4.61
N THR A 93 -0.21 -16.59 4.14
CA THR A 93 -1.35 -15.66 4.25
C THR A 93 -1.58 -15.33 5.72
N GLY A 94 -1.90 -14.07 6.01
CA GLY A 94 -2.09 -13.60 7.39
C GLY A 94 -0.81 -13.28 8.16
N SER A 95 0.39 -13.47 7.59
CA SER A 95 1.66 -13.12 8.25
C SER A 95 1.94 -11.62 8.40
N GLY A 96 1.04 -10.76 7.92
CA GLY A 96 1.14 -9.31 8.08
C GLY A 96 1.93 -8.58 7.00
N LYS A 97 2.24 -9.21 5.85
CA LYS A 97 2.99 -8.59 4.74
C LYS A 97 2.39 -7.24 4.32
N THR A 98 1.12 -7.25 3.94
CA THR A 98 0.39 -6.04 3.51
C THR A 98 0.27 -5.01 4.63
N TYR A 99 0.08 -5.45 5.88
CA TYR A 99 0.00 -4.56 7.03
C TYR A 99 1.33 -3.84 7.30
N LEU A 100 2.44 -4.56 7.20
CA LEU A 100 3.79 -4.00 7.34
C LEU A 100 4.04 -2.87 6.33
N VAL A 101 3.70 -3.11 5.05
CA VAL A 101 3.88 -2.09 3.99
C VAL A 101 2.96 -0.89 4.19
N LYS A 102 1.69 -1.12 4.55
CA LYS A 102 0.74 -0.03 4.88
C LYS A 102 1.23 0.83 6.04
N THR A 103 1.77 0.20 7.08
CA THR A 103 2.32 0.91 8.24
C THR A 103 3.54 1.73 7.84
N LEU A 104 4.44 1.14 7.07
CA LEU A 104 5.64 1.81 6.58
C LEU A 104 5.30 3.05 5.74
N ALA A 105 4.41 2.91 4.75
CA ALA A 105 4.01 4.02 3.89
C ALA A 105 3.39 5.19 4.68
N LYS A 106 2.60 4.88 5.73
CA LYS A 106 2.04 5.89 6.63
C LYS A 106 3.11 6.58 7.49
N LEU A 107 4.07 5.84 8.01
CA LEU A 107 5.17 6.39 8.80
C LEU A 107 6.05 7.34 7.98
N LEU A 108 6.23 7.05 6.71
CA LEU A 108 7.03 7.84 5.77
C LEU A 108 6.24 8.98 5.11
N ASP A 109 4.92 9.01 5.28
CA ASP A 109 4.00 9.93 4.61
C ASP A 109 4.13 9.90 3.07
N VAL A 110 4.20 8.68 2.52
CA VAL A 110 4.32 8.48 1.08
C VAL A 110 3.06 7.81 0.51
N PRO A 111 2.72 8.10 -0.77
CA PRO A 111 1.62 7.43 -1.45
C PRO A 111 1.87 5.91 -1.53
N LEU A 112 0.82 5.13 -1.38
CA LEU A 112 0.87 3.68 -1.50
C LEU A 112 -0.24 3.21 -2.45
N ALA A 113 0.15 2.51 -3.52
CA ALA A 113 -0.76 1.73 -4.33
C ALA A 113 -0.64 0.24 -3.98
N ILE A 114 -1.77 -0.42 -3.83
CA ILE A 114 -1.84 -1.87 -3.63
C ILE A 114 -2.59 -2.46 -4.81
N ALA A 115 -1.97 -3.44 -5.45
CA ALA A 115 -2.56 -4.22 -6.53
C ALA A 115 -2.51 -5.70 -6.16
N ASP A 116 -3.55 -6.43 -6.55
CA ASP A 116 -3.61 -7.88 -6.49
C ASP A 116 -3.18 -8.40 -7.87
N ALA A 117 -2.12 -9.21 -7.92
CA ALA A 117 -1.60 -9.75 -9.18
C ALA A 117 -2.63 -10.57 -9.94
N THR A 118 -3.60 -11.18 -9.23
CA THR A 118 -4.67 -11.99 -9.86
C THR A 118 -5.73 -11.15 -10.56
N SER A 119 -5.86 -9.87 -10.20
CA SER A 119 -6.78 -8.93 -10.85
C SER A 119 -6.16 -8.23 -12.06
N LEU A 120 -4.84 -8.35 -12.23
CA LEU A 120 -4.13 -7.74 -13.35
C LEU A 120 -4.28 -8.60 -14.61
N THR A 121 -4.49 -7.95 -15.73
CA THR A 121 -4.62 -8.57 -17.04
C THR A 121 -3.72 -7.89 -18.07
N GLU A 122 -3.56 -8.55 -19.22
CA GLU A 122 -2.89 -7.93 -20.37
C GLU A 122 -3.69 -6.71 -20.84
N ALA A 123 -3.00 -5.64 -21.23
CA ALA A 123 -3.62 -4.43 -21.76
C ALA A 123 -4.60 -4.74 -22.91
N GLY A 124 -5.84 -4.26 -22.76
CA GLY A 124 -6.92 -4.49 -23.72
C GLY A 124 -7.91 -5.60 -23.36
N TYR A 125 -7.69 -6.35 -22.27
CA TYR A 125 -8.66 -7.29 -21.72
C TYR A 125 -9.45 -6.69 -20.55
N ILE A 126 -10.55 -7.32 -20.17
CA ILE A 126 -11.37 -6.88 -19.04
C ILE A 126 -10.59 -7.17 -17.75
N GLY A 127 -10.20 -6.12 -17.05
CA GLY A 127 -9.45 -6.16 -15.78
C GLY A 127 -8.55 -4.93 -15.62
N ASP A 128 -7.88 -4.86 -14.49
CA ASP A 128 -6.86 -3.85 -14.24
C ASP A 128 -5.58 -4.20 -15.04
N ASP A 129 -5.04 -3.26 -15.77
CA ASP A 129 -3.73 -3.42 -16.41
C ASP A 129 -2.61 -2.87 -15.50
N ILE A 130 -1.37 -3.06 -15.91
CA ILE A 130 -0.20 -2.57 -15.17
C ILE A 130 -0.22 -1.04 -15.05
N GLU A 131 -0.75 -0.35 -16.05
CA GLU A 131 -0.84 1.12 -16.07
C GLU A 131 -1.88 1.63 -15.06
N SER A 132 -2.91 0.83 -14.77
CA SER A 132 -3.89 1.13 -13.73
C SER A 132 -3.26 1.18 -12.32
N VAL A 133 -2.20 0.41 -12.08
CA VAL A 133 -1.46 0.43 -10.80
C VAL A 133 -0.77 1.78 -10.61
N VAL A 134 -0.16 2.31 -11.67
CA VAL A 134 0.46 3.64 -11.67
C VAL A 134 -0.61 4.72 -11.48
N SER A 135 -1.75 4.58 -12.15
CA SER A 135 -2.89 5.50 -11.99
C SER A 135 -3.43 5.48 -10.55
N LYS A 136 -3.50 4.31 -9.90
CA LYS A 136 -3.85 4.19 -8.47
C LYS A 136 -2.84 4.91 -7.57
N LEU A 137 -1.55 4.80 -7.89
CA LEU A 137 -0.50 5.51 -7.14
C LEU A 137 -0.63 7.03 -7.31
N LEU A 138 -0.85 7.50 -8.53
CA LEU A 138 -1.05 8.92 -8.81
C LEU A 138 -2.28 9.47 -8.09
N ALA A 139 -3.39 8.73 -8.08
CA ALA A 139 -4.59 9.09 -7.32
C ALA A 139 -4.30 9.14 -5.80
N ALA A 140 -3.54 8.17 -5.26
CA ALA A 140 -3.13 8.16 -3.85
C ALA A 140 -2.22 9.34 -3.50
N ALA A 141 -1.48 9.87 -4.48
CA ALA A 141 -0.67 11.08 -4.35
C ALA A 141 -1.47 12.39 -4.47
N GLY A 142 -2.79 12.32 -4.71
CA GLY A 142 -3.63 13.49 -4.98
C GLY A 142 -3.39 14.11 -6.36
N ASN A 143 -3.00 13.29 -7.34
CA ASN A 143 -2.59 13.68 -8.71
C ASN A 143 -1.34 14.56 -8.77
N ASP A 144 -0.51 14.49 -7.74
CA ASP A 144 0.80 15.14 -7.69
C ASP A 144 1.85 14.12 -8.17
N VAL A 145 2.46 14.41 -9.32
CA VAL A 145 3.44 13.52 -9.98
C VAL A 145 4.71 13.40 -9.14
N GLU A 146 5.26 14.51 -8.63
CA GLU A 146 6.48 14.51 -7.83
C GLU A 146 6.31 13.70 -6.54
N LYS A 147 5.10 13.74 -5.98
CA LYS A 147 4.75 12.95 -4.80
C LYS A 147 4.55 11.48 -5.17
N ALA A 148 3.95 11.19 -6.32
CA ALA A 148 3.74 9.83 -6.81
C ALA A 148 5.07 9.11 -7.11
N GLU A 149 6.06 9.80 -7.68
CA GLU A 149 7.39 9.28 -7.97
C GLU A 149 8.13 8.77 -6.72
N LYS A 150 7.78 9.29 -5.56
CA LYS A 150 8.31 8.90 -4.25
C LYS A 150 7.45 7.83 -3.55
N GLY A 151 6.40 7.36 -4.21
CA GLY A 151 5.44 6.42 -3.66
C GLY A 151 5.93 4.97 -3.64
N ILE A 152 5.11 4.11 -3.05
CA ILE A 152 5.34 2.69 -2.96
C ILE A 152 4.25 1.96 -3.73
N ILE A 153 4.63 1.00 -4.57
CA ILE A 153 3.71 0.04 -5.18
C ILE A 153 3.92 -1.31 -4.47
N PHE A 154 2.83 -1.88 -3.97
CA PHE A 154 2.81 -3.21 -3.39
C PHE A 154 1.93 -4.12 -4.22
N ILE A 155 2.54 -5.16 -4.80
CA ILE A 155 1.84 -6.18 -5.58
C ILE A 155 1.68 -7.41 -4.71
N ASP A 156 0.44 -7.72 -4.34
CA ASP A 156 0.10 -8.90 -3.53
C ASP A 156 -0.20 -10.12 -4.42
N GLU A 157 -0.13 -11.30 -3.86
CA GLU A 157 -0.48 -12.59 -4.49
C GLU A 157 0.26 -12.90 -5.81
N ILE A 158 1.49 -12.40 -5.97
CA ILE A 158 2.30 -12.60 -7.19
C ILE A 158 2.56 -14.10 -7.50
N ASP A 159 2.53 -14.96 -6.49
CA ASP A 159 2.67 -16.41 -6.64
C ASP A 159 1.49 -17.05 -7.38
N LYS A 160 0.32 -16.41 -7.41
CA LYS A 160 -0.90 -16.91 -8.06
C LYS A 160 -0.86 -16.81 -9.57
N ILE A 161 -0.06 -15.90 -10.12
CA ILE A 161 0.14 -15.75 -11.58
C ILE A 161 1.28 -16.61 -12.11
N ALA A 162 1.89 -17.46 -11.28
CA ALA A 162 2.88 -18.42 -11.73
C ALA A 162 2.27 -19.47 -12.65
N LYS A 163 2.92 -19.72 -13.81
CA LYS A 163 2.45 -20.66 -14.84
C LYS A 163 2.25 -22.07 -14.26
N LYS A 164 1.04 -22.61 -14.37
CA LYS A 164 0.79 -24.05 -14.14
C LYS A 164 1.35 -24.86 -15.30
N LYS A 165 2.18 -25.85 -15.03
CA LYS A 165 2.98 -26.64 -15.99
C LYS A 165 2.22 -27.36 -17.11
N ASN A 166 0.88 -27.32 -17.22
CA ASN A 166 0.09 -28.19 -18.10
C ASN A 166 -1.13 -27.53 -18.77
N THR A 167 -1.05 -26.30 -19.23
CA THR A 167 -2.12 -25.74 -20.06
C THR A 167 -1.60 -25.32 -21.42
N ASN A 168 -2.03 -26.05 -22.47
CA ASN A 168 -1.82 -25.72 -23.88
C ASN A 168 -2.66 -24.51 -24.36
N SER A 169 -3.27 -23.75 -23.45
CA SER A 169 -4.00 -22.53 -23.74
C SER A 169 -3.12 -21.32 -23.48
N ARG A 170 -3.21 -20.34 -24.37
CA ARG A 170 -2.56 -19.04 -24.22
C ARG A 170 -2.99 -18.43 -22.89
N ASP A 171 -2.08 -18.39 -21.93
CA ASP A 171 -2.34 -17.84 -20.60
C ASP A 171 -2.19 -16.32 -20.63
N VAL A 172 -3.30 -15.66 -20.93
CA VAL A 172 -3.38 -14.19 -21.07
C VAL A 172 -3.24 -13.48 -19.72
N SER A 173 -3.45 -14.22 -18.63
CA SER A 173 -3.46 -13.65 -17.26
C SER A 173 -2.16 -13.87 -16.47
N GLY A 174 -1.30 -14.79 -16.90
CA GLY A 174 -0.08 -15.15 -16.17
C GLY A 174 1.19 -14.56 -16.78
N GLU A 175 1.61 -15.07 -17.95
CA GLU A 175 2.89 -14.71 -18.55
C GLU A 175 2.92 -13.27 -19.05
N SER A 176 1.85 -12.79 -19.68
CA SER A 176 1.75 -11.43 -20.17
C SER A 176 1.73 -10.39 -19.06
N VAL A 177 1.09 -10.70 -17.93
CA VAL A 177 1.11 -9.86 -16.74
C VAL A 177 2.51 -9.79 -16.13
N GLN A 178 3.23 -10.92 -16.06
CA GLN A 178 4.62 -10.94 -15.60
C GLN A 178 5.51 -10.06 -16.51
N GLN A 179 5.38 -10.19 -17.83
CA GLN A 179 6.13 -9.36 -18.78
C GLN A 179 5.78 -7.86 -18.64
N GLY A 180 4.51 -7.55 -18.43
CA GLY A 180 4.06 -6.18 -18.16
C GLY A 180 4.66 -5.60 -16.87
N MET A 181 4.80 -6.40 -15.82
CA MET A 181 5.40 -5.97 -14.54
C MET A 181 6.87 -5.57 -14.68
N LEU A 182 7.61 -6.13 -15.65
CA LEU A 182 9.00 -5.74 -15.91
C LEU A 182 9.14 -4.26 -16.28
N LYS A 183 8.07 -3.62 -16.75
CA LYS A 183 8.07 -2.16 -17.02
C LYS A 183 8.05 -1.32 -15.74
N LEU A 184 7.59 -1.88 -14.61
CA LEU A 184 7.57 -1.21 -13.30
C LEU A 184 8.87 -1.47 -12.51
N LEU A 185 9.52 -2.61 -12.75
CA LEU A 185 10.75 -3.04 -12.10
C LEU A 185 11.99 -2.40 -12.74
#